data_8baa03467fcb319e215ef6aa387dc722
#
_entry.id   8baa03467fcb319e215ef6aa387dc722
#
_cell.length_a   1.000
_cell.length_b   1.000
_cell.length_c   1.000
_cell.angle_alpha   90.00
_cell.angle_beta   90.00
_cell.angle_gamma   90.00
#
_symmetry.space_group_name_H-M   'P 1'
#
loop_
_entity.id
_entity.type
_entity.pdbx_description
1 polymer ?
#
loop_
_entity_poly.entity_id
_entity_poly.type
_entity_poly.pdbx_seq_one_letter_code
_entity_poly.pdbx_strand_id
1 'polypeptide(L)'
;MICMLGTCKPKQTATGMFAAQPSKYTIKNLAESNNLFAIDLFKQVQPASENLIFSPYSIGTVLAMVYSGAGGKTAEEMGRVLYLPSRELLDPVESALRESLVATDTLTGMDFQLANAVWAQEAFSFLPAYLKRVEKYYDAPVSLVDFINAASREKSRIKINRWIEARTRDRIRDLIQPGILDASTRMVLTNAVYFNGNWLYPFDQRSTVASLFHVSKQESTMADFMHQTGTFPYYEDEEIQAVGLPYKDNRMALVIILPRSIEGWKMVSQVLSLERINLVISGMDSREVRLALPRFTSELQINLRKELTSLGMGTVFSRHADLSGMTGEKNLFVDEVIHKAFIEVNERGTEAAAATAAIIGLKSVPRDDPVNFHADHPFLYFLTDRQTGCIIFTGRLVKPSQNQ
;
A
#
# COMPACT_ATOMS: atom_id res chain seq x y z
N MET A 1 69.75 -27.15 12.91
CA MET A 1 68.51 -27.61 12.27
C MET A 1 67.36 -26.94 13.03
N ILE A 2 66.89 -25.80 12.50
CA ILE A 2 66.05 -24.84 13.18
C ILE A 2 64.63 -25.07 12.72
N CYS A 3 63.75 -25.45 13.65
CA CYS A 3 62.28 -25.57 13.44
C CYS A 3 61.62 -24.19 13.56
N MET A 4 61.08 -23.66 12.48
CA MET A 4 60.24 -22.45 12.52
C MET A 4 58.80 -22.82 12.88
N LEU A 5 58.35 -22.27 14.01
CA LEU A 5 56.94 -22.30 14.42
C LEU A 5 56.16 -21.23 13.67
N GLY A 6 55.26 -21.65 12.79
CA GLY A 6 54.32 -20.75 12.14
C GLY A 6 53.19 -20.37 13.07
N THR A 7 53.07 -19.08 13.42
CA THR A 7 51.97 -18.52 14.17
C THR A 7 50.74 -18.36 13.25
N CYS A 8 49.68 -19.12 13.54
CA CYS A 8 48.38 -19.00 12.95
C CYS A 8 47.69 -17.76 13.51
N LYS A 9 47.42 -16.73 12.70
CA LYS A 9 46.61 -15.59 13.05
C LYS A 9 45.14 -15.98 12.99
N PRO A 10 44.27 -15.63 13.96
CA PRO A 10 42.85 -15.88 13.89
C PRO A 10 42.22 -14.98 12.80
N LYS A 11 41.35 -15.57 11.97
CA LYS A 11 40.47 -14.85 11.04
C LYS A 11 39.58 -13.89 11.80
N GLN A 12 39.69 -12.60 11.50
CA GLN A 12 38.72 -11.59 11.92
C GLN A 12 37.38 -11.92 11.27
N THR A 13 36.39 -12.21 12.09
CA THR A 13 34.98 -12.25 11.74
C THR A 13 34.56 -10.87 11.26
N ALA A 14 34.01 -10.79 10.07
CA ALA A 14 33.46 -9.59 9.51
C ALA A 14 32.31 -9.11 10.41
N THR A 15 32.58 -8.10 11.23
CA THR A 15 31.57 -7.32 11.95
C THR A 15 30.78 -6.56 10.90
N GLY A 16 29.45 -6.82 10.80
CA GLY A 16 28.55 -6.17 9.87
C GLY A 16 28.71 -4.65 9.96
N MET A 17 29.07 -4.04 8.87
CA MET A 17 29.01 -2.60 8.68
C MET A 17 27.54 -2.19 8.73
N PHE A 18 27.08 -1.73 9.89
CA PHE A 18 25.92 -0.84 9.93
C PHE A 18 26.33 0.41 9.14
N ALA A 19 25.73 0.60 7.98
CA ALA A 19 25.89 1.83 7.21
C ALA A 19 25.51 3.00 8.15
N ALA A 20 26.39 4.01 8.24
CA ALA A 20 26.13 5.20 9.02
C ALA A 20 24.79 5.79 8.56
N GLN A 21 23.86 6.02 9.50
CA GLN A 21 22.59 6.65 9.18
C GLN A 21 22.87 7.99 8.48
N PRO A 22 22.16 8.30 7.37
CA PRO A 22 22.36 9.57 6.68
C PRO A 22 22.09 10.73 7.65
N SER A 23 22.91 11.77 7.61
CA SER A 23 22.76 12.95 8.44
C SER A 23 21.43 13.70 8.26
N LYS A 24 20.64 13.31 7.25
CA LYS A 24 19.30 13.85 6.94
C LYS A 24 18.45 12.76 6.31
N TYR A 25 17.39 12.35 7.00
CA TYR A 25 16.33 11.51 6.44
C TYR A 25 15.34 12.38 5.66
N THR A 26 14.88 11.92 4.50
CA THR A 26 14.08 12.71 3.56
C THR A 26 12.78 11.97 3.20
N ILE A 27 11.84 12.69 2.58
CA ILE A 27 10.60 12.09 2.02
C ILE A 27 10.93 10.96 1.04
N LYS A 28 11.97 11.09 0.22
CA LYS A 28 12.39 10.02 -0.72
C LYS A 28 12.88 8.78 0.02
N ASN A 29 13.62 8.95 1.11
CA ASN A 29 14.05 7.80 1.92
C ASN A 29 12.86 7.10 2.58
N LEU A 30 11.87 7.85 3.05
CA LEU A 30 10.64 7.27 3.62
C LEU A 30 9.81 6.55 2.54
N ALA A 31 9.69 7.14 1.35
CA ALA A 31 9.02 6.49 0.22
C ALA A 31 9.73 5.18 -0.19
N GLU A 32 11.06 5.16 -0.19
CA GLU A 32 11.86 3.94 -0.43
C GLU A 32 11.64 2.88 0.65
N SER A 33 11.64 3.27 1.93
CA SER A 33 11.32 2.39 3.06
C SER A 33 9.93 1.77 2.91
N ASN A 34 8.94 2.61 2.59
CA ASN A 34 7.57 2.17 2.31
C ASN A 34 7.52 1.17 1.15
N ASN A 35 8.26 1.42 0.08
CA ASN A 35 8.24 0.57 -1.10
C ASN A 35 8.93 -0.79 -0.85
N LEU A 36 10.00 -0.82 -0.06
CA LEU A 36 10.63 -2.07 0.39
C LEU A 36 9.65 -2.89 1.23
N PHE A 37 9.00 -2.26 2.22
CA PHE A 37 7.96 -2.89 3.03
C PHE A 37 6.79 -3.38 2.16
N ALA A 38 6.37 -2.59 1.15
CA ALA A 38 5.31 -2.98 0.21
C ALA A 38 5.61 -4.31 -0.50
N ILE A 39 6.86 -4.49 -0.95
CA ILE A 39 7.29 -5.70 -1.65
C ILE A 39 7.36 -6.90 -0.72
N ASP A 40 7.92 -6.72 0.47
CA ASP A 40 7.99 -7.79 1.46
C ASP A 40 6.60 -8.24 1.88
N LEU A 41 5.70 -7.29 2.14
CA LEU A 41 4.32 -7.61 2.49
C LEU A 41 3.56 -8.26 1.32
N PHE A 42 3.77 -7.78 0.09
CA PHE A 42 3.15 -8.36 -1.12
C PHE A 42 3.47 -9.84 -1.28
N LYS A 43 4.70 -10.25 -0.97
CA LYS A 43 5.13 -11.65 -1.00
C LYS A 43 4.54 -12.50 0.12
N GLN A 44 4.21 -11.90 1.27
CA GLN A 44 3.62 -12.60 2.41
C GLN A 44 2.11 -12.76 2.28
N VAL A 45 1.42 -11.74 1.73
CA VAL A 45 -0.03 -11.78 1.61
C VAL A 45 -0.45 -12.67 0.45
N GLN A 46 -1.06 -13.80 0.76
CA GLN A 46 -1.55 -14.78 -0.22
C GLN A 46 -3.06 -15.00 -0.01
N PRO A 47 -3.93 -14.10 -0.54
CA PRO A 47 -5.36 -14.26 -0.41
C PRO A 47 -5.86 -15.46 -1.21
N ALA A 48 -6.85 -16.16 -0.67
CA ALA A 48 -7.44 -17.33 -1.32
C ALA A 48 -8.14 -16.97 -2.65
N SER A 49 -8.64 -15.75 -2.77
CA SER A 49 -9.30 -15.25 -4.00
C SER A 49 -8.34 -14.88 -5.12
N GLU A 50 -7.02 -14.91 -4.84
CA GLU A 50 -5.97 -14.55 -5.78
C GLU A 50 -5.92 -13.07 -6.19
N ASN A 51 -7.04 -12.33 -6.22
CA ASN A 51 -7.03 -10.87 -6.31
C ASN A 51 -6.46 -10.29 -5.02
N LEU A 52 -5.61 -9.28 -5.16
CA LEU A 52 -4.93 -8.64 -4.03
C LEU A 52 -5.01 -7.13 -4.19
N ILE A 53 -5.29 -6.45 -3.11
CA ILE A 53 -5.06 -5.00 -2.96
C ILE A 53 -4.72 -4.70 -1.52
N PHE A 54 -3.73 -3.85 -1.29
CA PHE A 54 -3.49 -3.20 -0.02
C PHE A 54 -2.74 -1.88 -0.20
N SER A 55 -2.75 -1.04 0.84
CA SER A 55 -1.98 0.21 0.87
C SER A 55 -0.80 0.06 1.82
N PRO A 56 0.42 -0.14 1.29
CA PRO A 56 1.60 -0.21 2.14
C PRO A 56 1.84 1.08 2.90
N TYR A 57 1.58 2.23 2.28
CA TYR A 57 1.73 3.54 2.91
C TYR A 57 0.80 3.68 4.14
N SER A 58 -0.47 3.35 3.98
CA SER A 58 -1.43 3.46 5.08
C SER A 58 -1.10 2.49 6.23
N ILE A 59 -0.72 1.23 5.91
CA ILE A 59 -0.27 0.24 6.89
C ILE A 59 1.02 0.71 7.59
N GLY A 60 2.00 1.18 6.82
CA GLY A 60 3.25 1.72 7.33
C GLY A 60 3.04 2.88 8.31
N THR A 61 2.13 3.81 7.97
CA THR A 61 1.79 4.97 8.82
C THR A 61 1.21 4.53 10.17
N VAL A 62 0.22 3.62 10.21
CA VAL A 62 -0.34 3.16 11.49
C VAL A 62 0.66 2.37 12.33
N LEU A 63 1.54 1.59 11.70
CA LEU A 63 2.62 0.91 12.40
C LEU A 63 3.71 1.87 12.88
N ALA A 64 4.00 2.94 12.14
CA ALA A 64 4.92 4.00 12.57
C ALA A 64 4.41 4.74 13.82
N MET A 65 3.10 4.92 13.97
CA MET A 65 2.51 5.44 15.21
C MET A 65 2.86 4.55 16.40
N VAL A 66 2.72 3.22 16.26
CA VAL A 66 3.10 2.26 17.30
C VAL A 66 4.62 2.27 17.55
N TYR A 67 5.41 2.28 16.48
CA TYR A 67 6.86 2.38 16.54
C TYR A 67 7.33 3.61 17.33
N SER A 68 6.63 4.74 17.21
CA SER A 68 6.97 5.97 17.93
C SER A 68 6.88 5.84 19.46
N GLY A 69 6.12 4.85 19.96
CA GLY A 69 6.00 4.49 21.37
C GLY A 69 6.71 3.19 21.76
N ALA A 70 7.35 2.50 20.82
CA ALA A 70 8.02 1.24 21.06
C ALA A 70 9.44 1.44 21.66
N GLY A 71 9.90 0.45 22.43
CA GLY A 71 11.24 0.40 23.02
C GLY A 71 11.92 -0.94 22.81
N GLY A 72 13.24 -0.98 23.07
CA GLY A 72 14.03 -2.21 23.03
C GLY A 72 13.83 -3.06 21.79
N LYS A 73 13.72 -4.38 21.99
CA LYS A 73 13.53 -5.36 20.92
C LYS A 73 12.29 -5.09 20.05
N THR A 74 11.20 -4.59 20.63
CA THR A 74 10.00 -4.23 19.87
C THR A 74 10.29 -3.15 18.84
N ALA A 75 10.98 -2.08 19.23
CA ALA A 75 11.36 -1.02 18.31
C ALA A 75 12.36 -1.52 17.24
N GLU A 76 13.32 -2.37 17.62
CA GLU A 76 14.30 -2.95 16.68
C GLU A 76 13.62 -3.80 15.60
N GLU A 77 12.69 -4.69 15.98
CA GLU A 77 11.94 -5.52 15.04
C GLU A 77 11.07 -4.68 14.11
N MET A 78 10.34 -3.70 14.67
CA MET A 78 9.48 -2.80 13.88
C MET A 78 10.31 -1.95 12.92
N GLY A 79 11.39 -1.32 13.41
CA GLY A 79 12.27 -0.49 12.59
C GLY A 79 12.88 -1.27 11.42
N ARG A 80 13.30 -2.52 11.67
CA ARG A 80 13.85 -3.40 10.63
C ARG A 80 12.82 -3.78 9.58
N VAL A 81 11.62 -4.24 10.00
CA VAL A 81 10.57 -4.72 9.08
C VAL A 81 9.98 -3.58 8.26
N LEU A 82 9.89 -2.39 8.83
CA LEU A 82 9.36 -1.21 8.16
C LEU A 82 10.46 -0.36 7.51
N TYR A 83 11.73 -0.76 7.61
CA TYR A 83 12.89 -0.01 7.09
C TYR A 83 12.98 1.42 7.65
N LEU A 84 12.55 1.64 8.90
CA LEU A 84 12.45 2.97 9.48
C LEU A 84 13.75 3.39 10.20
N PRO A 85 14.10 4.69 10.16
CA PRO A 85 15.15 5.27 10.97
C PRO A 85 14.69 5.42 12.43
N SER A 86 15.51 6.07 13.28
CA SER A 86 15.05 6.48 14.60
C SER A 86 13.82 7.39 14.49
N ARG A 87 12.94 7.36 15.50
CA ARG A 87 11.69 8.13 15.53
C ARG A 87 11.89 9.64 15.40
N GLU A 88 13.01 10.16 15.89
CA GLU A 88 13.35 11.58 15.84
C GLU A 88 13.58 12.07 14.40
N LEU A 89 14.05 11.20 13.53
CA LEU A 89 14.22 11.45 12.10
C LEU A 89 12.93 11.16 11.32
N LEU A 90 12.16 10.16 11.75
CA LEU A 90 10.95 9.69 11.06
C LEU A 90 9.80 10.69 11.15
N ASP A 91 9.42 11.10 12.38
CA ASP A 91 8.17 11.84 12.63
C ASP A 91 7.99 13.10 11.76
N PRO A 92 8.99 13.99 11.62
CA PRO A 92 8.83 15.17 10.76
C PRO A 92 8.67 14.84 9.29
N VAL A 93 9.31 13.75 8.83
CA VAL A 93 9.28 13.32 7.43
C VAL A 93 7.96 12.63 7.10
N GLU A 94 7.41 11.86 8.05
CA GLU A 94 6.08 11.24 7.92
C GLU A 94 4.99 12.31 7.77
N SER A 95 5.02 13.35 8.64
CA SER A 95 4.09 14.49 8.52
C SER A 95 4.21 15.18 7.15
N ALA A 96 5.43 15.43 6.69
CA ALA A 96 5.65 16.09 5.41
C ALA A 96 5.20 15.25 4.21
N LEU A 97 5.44 13.93 4.23
CA LEU A 97 4.95 13.02 3.19
C LEU A 97 3.43 12.97 3.20
N ARG A 98 2.80 12.78 4.37
CA ARG A 98 1.35 12.76 4.54
C ARG A 98 0.71 14.05 4.03
N GLU A 99 1.18 15.19 4.47
CA GLU A 99 0.68 16.50 4.03
C GLU A 99 0.78 16.66 2.51
N SER A 100 1.89 16.20 1.96
CA SER A 100 2.10 16.20 0.51
C SER A 100 1.08 15.32 -0.21
N LEU A 101 0.79 14.12 0.28
CA LEU A 101 -0.12 13.16 -0.36
C LEU A 101 -1.60 13.51 -0.19
N VAL A 102 -1.97 14.02 0.99
CA VAL A 102 -3.37 14.36 1.35
C VAL A 102 -3.80 15.74 0.83
N ALA A 103 -2.88 16.53 0.30
CA ALA A 103 -3.20 17.80 -0.33
C ALA A 103 -4.20 17.58 -1.47
N THR A 104 -5.49 17.55 -1.10
CA THR A 104 -6.61 17.32 -2.00
C THR A 104 -6.79 18.55 -2.86
N ASP A 105 -6.51 18.44 -4.15
CA ASP A 105 -6.88 19.47 -5.10
C ASP A 105 -8.29 19.18 -5.63
N THR A 106 -9.28 19.88 -5.08
CA THR A 106 -10.67 19.79 -5.53
C THR A 106 -10.84 20.14 -7.01
N LEU A 107 -9.92 20.90 -7.58
CA LEU A 107 -9.93 21.28 -9.01
C LEU A 107 -9.53 20.09 -9.90
N THR A 108 -8.69 19.19 -9.42
CA THR A 108 -8.27 17.99 -10.16
C THR A 108 -9.22 16.83 -9.97
N GLY A 109 -10.12 16.90 -8.98
CA GLY A 109 -11.06 15.81 -8.65
C GLY A 109 -10.36 14.61 -8.03
N MET A 110 -9.18 14.81 -7.43
CA MET A 110 -8.47 13.79 -6.68
C MET A 110 -8.85 13.84 -5.21
N ASP A 111 -9.12 12.68 -4.63
CA ASP A 111 -9.49 12.54 -3.22
C ASP A 111 -8.79 11.30 -2.64
N PHE A 112 -7.86 11.55 -1.74
CA PHE A 112 -7.12 10.53 -1.03
C PHE A 112 -7.39 10.63 0.47
N GLN A 113 -8.07 9.64 1.03
CA GLN A 113 -8.49 9.62 2.42
C GLN A 113 -7.80 8.48 3.18
N LEU A 114 -7.22 8.82 4.32
CA LEU A 114 -6.63 7.89 5.26
C LEU A 114 -7.48 7.84 6.54
N ALA A 115 -7.89 6.65 6.93
CA ALA A 115 -8.59 6.42 8.18
C ALA A 115 -7.76 5.51 9.10
N ASN A 116 -6.67 6.07 9.63
CA ASN A 116 -5.76 5.40 10.55
C ASN A 116 -6.11 5.77 11.99
N ALA A 117 -6.26 4.79 12.87
CA ALA A 117 -6.50 5.03 14.29
C ALA A 117 -5.97 3.91 15.18
N VAL A 118 -5.63 4.30 16.40
CA VAL A 118 -5.33 3.39 17.50
C VAL A 118 -6.53 3.38 18.45
N TRP A 119 -7.08 2.20 18.71
CA TRP A 119 -8.17 1.97 19.66
C TRP A 119 -7.63 1.14 20.81
N ALA A 120 -7.62 1.68 22.01
CA ALA A 120 -7.01 1.03 23.16
C ALA A 120 -8.03 0.90 24.31
N GLN A 121 -7.85 -0.14 25.14
CA GLN A 121 -8.66 -0.35 26.32
C GLN A 121 -8.59 0.86 27.26
N GLU A 122 -9.71 1.34 27.73
CA GLU A 122 -9.84 2.56 28.55
C GLU A 122 -9.08 2.51 29.89
N ALA A 123 -8.71 1.33 30.36
CA ALA A 123 -7.88 1.16 31.56
C ALA A 123 -6.44 1.63 31.42
N PHE A 124 -5.97 1.91 30.18
CA PHE A 124 -4.61 2.37 29.93
C PHE A 124 -4.53 3.90 29.93
N SER A 125 -3.59 4.44 30.70
CA SER A 125 -3.28 5.87 30.71
C SER A 125 -2.14 6.16 29.74
N PHE A 126 -2.43 6.84 28.63
CA PHE A 126 -1.41 7.22 27.67
C PHE A 126 -0.64 8.46 28.11
N LEU A 127 0.67 8.47 27.86
CA LEU A 127 1.53 9.60 28.14
C LEU A 127 1.14 10.81 27.28
N PRO A 128 0.95 12.00 27.85
CA PRO A 128 0.60 13.22 27.11
C PRO A 128 1.60 13.53 25.97
N ALA A 129 2.87 13.21 26.16
CA ALA A 129 3.90 13.41 25.14
C ALA A 129 3.69 12.50 23.92
N TYR A 130 3.25 11.25 24.14
CA TYR A 130 2.93 10.32 23.05
C TYR A 130 1.68 10.80 22.27
N LEU A 131 0.61 11.16 22.97
CA LEU A 131 -0.63 11.64 22.33
C LEU A 131 -0.38 12.88 21.46
N LYS A 132 0.37 13.87 21.98
CA LYS A 132 0.76 15.06 21.23
C LYS A 132 1.61 14.74 20.00
N ARG A 133 2.50 13.72 20.09
CA ARG A 133 3.33 13.27 18.98
C ARG A 133 2.48 12.68 17.86
N VAL A 134 1.58 11.76 18.20
CA VAL A 134 0.72 11.09 17.23
C VAL A 134 -0.24 12.08 16.57
N GLU A 135 -0.85 12.97 17.33
CA GLU A 135 -1.70 14.03 16.80
C GLU A 135 -0.92 14.93 15.83
N LYS A 136 0.26 15.41 16.25
CA LYS A 136 1.06 16.36 15.47
C LYS A 136 1.57 15.78 14.14
N TYR A 137 2.10 14.55 14.15
CA TYR A 137 2.84 14.02 13.02
C TYR A 137 2.04 13.05 12.15
N TYR A 138 1.01 12.39 12.71
CA TYR A 138 0.27 11.34 12.02
C TYR A 138 -1.18 11.72 11.74
N ASP A 139 -1.71 12.80 12.34
CA ASP A 139 -3.11 13.23 12.23
C ASP A 139 -4.10 12.09 12.50
N ALA A 140 -3.77 11.25 13.45
CA ALA A 140 -4.53 10.06 13.76
C ALA A 140 -4.89 10.02 15.25
N PRO A 141 -6.15 9.73 15.61
CA PRO A 141 -6.57 9.69 17.00
C PRO A 141 -6.09 8.40 17.68
N VAL A 142 -5.73 8.55 18.96
CA VAL A 142 -5.71 7.44 19.92
C VAL A 142 -7.01 7.52 20.72
N SER A 143 -7.89 6.52 20.54
CA SER A 143 -9.22 6.52 21.15
C SER A 143 -9.32 5.42 22.20
N LEU A 144 -9.80 5.79 23.39
CA LEU A 144 -10.08 4.84 24.45
C LEU A 144 -11.48 4.26 24.30
N VAL A 145 -11.58 2.95 24.47
CA VAL A 145 -12.81 2.17 24.35
C VAL A 145 -12.78 0.99 25.33
N ASP A 146 -13.94 0.50 25.70
CA ASP A 146 -14.04 -0.66 26.58
C ASP A 146 -14.22 -1.96 25.76
N PHE A 147 -13.20 -2.79 25.77
CA PHE A 147 -13.22 -4.13 25.15
C PHE A 147 -13.57 -5.24 26.15
N ILE A 148 -13.43 -5.00 27.45
CA ILE A 148 -13.60 -6.02 28.49
C ILE A 148 -15.09 -6.36 28.70
N ASN A 149 -15.93 -5.36 28.92
CA ASN A 149 -17.35 -5.57 29.09
C ASN A 149 -18.03 -5.92 27.77
N ALA A 150 -18.79 -7.01 27.74
CA ALA A 150 -19.38 -7.56 26.50
C ALA A 150 -20.31 -6.55 25.78
N ALA A 151 -21.15 -5.82 26.54
CA ALA A 151 -22.06 -4.82 25.95
C ALA A 151 -21.32 -3.57 25.47
N SER A 152 -20.30 -3.14 26.20
CA SER A 152 -19.44 -2.01 25.83
C SER A 152 -18.56 -2.35 24.64
N ARG A 153 -18.05 -3.59 24.56
CA ARG A 153 -17.25 -4.10 23.43
C ARG A 153 -18.00 -4.02 22.10
N GLU A 154 -19.27 -4.44 22.10
CA GLU A 154 -20.10 -4.32 20.89
C GLU A 154 -20.38 -2.86 20.51
N LYS A 155 -20.63 -1.98 21.48
CA LYS A 155 -20.75 -0.53 21.23
C LYS A 155 -19.42 0.04 20.68
N SER A 156 -18.29 -0.41 21.21
CA SER A 156 -16.95 -0.02 20.74
C SER A 156 -16.72 -0.47 19.30
N ARG A 157 -17.07 -1.71 18.96
CA ARG A 157 -17.00 -2.22 17.58
C ARG A 157 -17.81 -1.34 16.60
N ILE A 158 -19.05 -1.04 16.95
CA ILE A 158 -19.93 -0.19 16.15
C ILE A 158 -19.36 1.24 16.03
N LYS A 159 -18.84 1.80 17.13
CA LYS A 159 -18.20 3.13 17.13
C LYS A 159 -17.02 3.17 16.18
N ILE A 160 -16.17 2.16 16.20
CA ILE A 160 -14.99 2.04 15.32
C ILE A 160 -15.44 1.98 13.87
N ASN A 161 -16.39 1.10 13.52
CA ASN A 161 -16.88 0.97 12.15
C ASN A 161 -17.47 2.28 11.63
N ARG A 162 -18.34 2.94 12.39
CA ARG A 162 -18.93 4.24 12.01
C ARG A 162 -17.87 5.32 11.79
N TRP A 163 -16.82 5.34 12.61
CA TRP A 163 -15.74 6.30 12.44
C TRP A 163 -15.00 6.08 11.12
N ILE A 164 -14.76 4.82 10.74
CA ILE A 164 -14.12 4.45 9.47
C ILE A 164 -15.02 4.76 8.28
N GLU A 165 -16.31 4.40 8.35
CA GLU A 165 -17.32 4.70 7.34
C GLU A 165 -17.36 6.20 7.03
N ALA A 166 -17.46 7.03 8.07
CA ALA A 166 -17.45 8.49 7.92
C ALA A 166 -16.15 9.03 7.26
N ARG A 167 -14.99 8.43 7.54
CA ARG A 167 -13.70 8.85 6.99
C ARG A 167 -13.44 8.34 5.57
N THR A 168 -14.15 7.29 5.15
CA THR A 168 -13.99 6.66 3.84
C THR A 168 -15.22 6.86 2.94
N ARG A 169 -16.05 7.87 3.22
CA ARG A 169 -17.28 8.20 2.47
C ARG A 169 -18.20 6.99 2.28
N ASP A 170 -18.36 6.19 3.34
CA ASP A 170 -19.15 4.95 3.35
C ASP A 170 -18.68 3.86 2.37
N ARG A 171 -17.48 3.99 1.78
CA ARG A 171 -16.91 2.98 0.90
C ARG A 171 -16.34 1.79 1.65
N ILE A 172 -15.80 2.01 2.83
CA ILE A 172 -15.28 0.94 3.68
C ILE A 172 -16.22 0.77 4.86
N ARG A 173 -17.07 -0.25 4.80
CA ARG A 173 -18.05 -0.58 5.83
C ARG A 173 -17.65 -1.83 6.59
N ASP A 174 -18.13 -1.92 7.84
CA ASP A 174 -17.99 -3.11 8.69
C ASP A 174 -16.56 -3.66 8.78
N LEU A 175 -15.56 -2.78 8.97
CA LEU A 175 -14.16 -3.18 9.04
C LEU A 175 -13.92 -4.21 10.15
N ILE A 176 -14.55 -4.02 11.32
CA ILE A 176 -14.47 -4.97 12.41
C ILE A 176 -15.76 -5.80 12.44
N GLN A 177 -15.66 -7.06 12.03
CA GLN A 177 -16.76 -8.01 12.05
C GLN A 177 -17.12 -8.44 13.50
N PRO A 178 -18.37 -8.84 13.77
CA PRO A 178 -18.73 -9.44 15.04
C PRO A 178 -17.82 -10.63 15.40
N GLY A 179 -17.37 -10.68 16.64
CA GLY A 179 -16.51 -11.76 17.15
C GLY A 179 -15.01 -11.56 16.99
N ILE A 180 -14.56 -10.52 16.25
CA ILE A 180 -13.13 -10.20 16.15
C ILE A 180 -12.57 -9.67 17.48
N LEU A 181 -13.35 -8.88 18.20
CA LEU A 181 -12.96 -8.31 19.50
C LEU A 181 -13.43 -9.23 20.62
N ASP A 182 -12.56 -9.45 21.62
CA ASP A 182 -12.88 -10.23 22.82
C ASP A 182 -12.46 -9.51 24.12
N ALA A 183 -12.68 -10.15 25.27
CA ALA A 183 -12.32 -9.57 26.57
C ALA A 183 -10.82 -9.50 26.83
N SER A 184 -10.01 -10.18 26.03
CA SER A 184 -8.54 -10.11 26.09
C SER A 184 -7.96 -9.01 25.22
N THR A 185 -8.74 -8.42 24.31
CA THR A 185 -8.31 -7.32 23.41
C THR A 185 -7.85 -6.12 24.22
N ARG A 186 -6.67 -5.61 23.93
CA ARG A 186 -6.05 -4.45 24.59
C ARG A 186 -5.85 -3.28 23.64
N MET A 187 -5.44 -3.56 22.40
CA MET A 187 -5.24 -2.53 21.39
C MET A 187 -5.50 -3.05 19.99
N VAL A 188 -6.28 -2.31 19.24
CA VAL A 188 -6.60 -2.58 17.83
C VAL A 188 -6.11 -1.43 16.99
N LEU A 189 -5.37 -1.73 15.96
CA LEU A 189 -5.00 -0.78 14.92
C LEU A 189 -5.98 -0.94 13.75
N THR A 190 -6.67 0.13 13.41
CA THR A 190 -7.50 0.17 12.21
C THR A 190 -6.85 1.01 11.15
N ASN A 191 -6.86 0.48 9.95
CA ASN A 191 -6.27 1.08 8.78
C ASN A 191 -7.21 0.90 7.59
N ALA A 192 -7.79 1.99 7.14
CA ALA A 192 -8.65 2.01 5.97
C ALA A 192 -8.22 3.14 5.06
N VAL A 193 -8.20 2.86 3.76
CA VAL A 193 -7.73 3.81 2.77
C VAL A 193 -8.64 3.81 1.55
N TYR A 194 -8.97 5.00 1.11
CA TYR A 194 -9.81 5.27 -0.03
C TYR A 194 -9.09 6.23 -0.98
N PHE A 195 -9.13 5.91 -2.26
CA PHE A 195 -8.61 6.77 -3.32
C PHE A 195 -9.65 6.94 -4.41
N ASN A 196 -9.85 8.19 -4.81
CA ASN A 196 -10.66 8.59 -5.96
C ASN A 196 -9.85 9.57 -6.80
N GLY A 197 -9.74 9.33 -8.10
CA GLY A 197 -9.02 10.20 -9.02
C GLY A 197 -9.50 10.04 -10.45
N ASN A 198 -9.67 11.16 -11.15
CA ASN A 198 -10.00 11.17 -12.57
C ASN A 198 -8.73 10.97 -13.42
N TRP A 199 -8.83 10.18 -14.50
CA TRP A 199 -7.74 10.06 -15.46
C TRP A 199 -7.38 11.41 -16.10
N LEU A 200 -6.12 11.63 -16.38
CA LEU A 200 -5.71 12.76 -17.23
C LEU A 200 -6.33 12.66 -18.63
N TYR A 201 -6.43 11.44 -19.14
CA TYR A 201 -7.07 11.10 -20.41
C TYR A 201 -8.16 10.03 -20.15
N PRO A 202 -9.43 10.42 -19.94
CA PRO A 202 -10.52 9.49 -19.68
C PRO A 202 -10.80 8.61 -20.89
N PHE A 203 -11.26 7.39 -20.66
CA PHE A 203 -11.77 6.52 -21.71
C PHE A 203 -13.18 6.96 -22.16
N ASP A 204 -13.52 6.77 -23.45
CA ASP A 204 -14.87 6.96 -23.93
C ASP A 204 -15.72 5.73 -23.56
N GLN A 205 -16.77 5.93 -22.76
CA GLN A 205 -17.69 4.84 -22.37
C GLN A 205 -18.30 4.09 -23.55
N ARG A 206 -18.48 4.76 -24.70
CA ARG A 206 -19.00 4.15 -25.93
C ARG A 206 -18.02 3.18 -26.58
N SER A 207 -16.73 3.26 -26.21
CA SER A 207 -15.67 2.38 -26.67
C SER A 207 -15.41 1.22 -25.72
N THR A 208 -16.20 1.10 -24.63
CA THR A 208 -16.13 -0.06 -23.74
C THR A 208 -16.91 -1.23 -24.34
N VAL A 209 -16.23 -2.37 -24.48
CA VAL A 209 -16.75 -3.57 -25.12
C VAL A 209 -16.49 -4.78 -24.25
N ALA A 210 -17.52 -5.62 -24.10
CA ALA A 210 -17.39 -6.91 -23.43
C ALA A 210 -16.48 -7.85 -24.22
N SER A 211 -15.44 -8.39 -23.59
CA SER A 211 -14.48 -9.32 -24.19
C SER A 211 -14.03 -10.37 -23.17
N LEU A 212 -13.32 -11.40 -23.66
CA LEU A 212 -12.79 -12.45 -22.80
C LEU A 212 -11.57 -11.95 -22.01
N PHE A 213 -11.60 -12.22 -20.70
CA PHE A 213 -10.44 -12.14 -19.81
C PHE A 213 -10.01 -13.56 -19.44
N HIS A 214 -8.76 -13.90 -19.69
CA HIS A 214 -8.19 -15.22 -19.46
C HIS A 214 -7.65 -15.34 -18.04
N VAL A 215 -8.46 -15.87 -17.12
CA VAL A 215 -8.09 -16.06 -15.71
C VAL A 215 -6.93 -17.07 -15.58
N SER A 216 -6.97 -18.12 -16.40
CA SER A 216 -5.91 -19.12 -16.55
C SER A 216 -5.93 -19.68 -17.99
N LYS A 217 -5.05 -20.61 -18.30
CA LYS A 217 -5.08 -21.32 -19.59
C LYS A 217 -6.38 -22.11 -19.81
N GLN A 218 -7.08 -22.45 -18.73
CA GLN A 218 -8.30 -23.28 -18.76
C GLN A 218 -9.58 -22.50 -18.45
N GLU A 219 -9.45 -21.32 -17.83
CA GLU A 219 -10.60 -20.52 -17.41
C GLU A 219 -10.56 -19.12 -18.03
N SER A 220 -11.71 -18.70 -18.58
CA SER A 220 -11.93 -17.34 -19.07
C SER A 220 -13.26 -16.80 -18.53
N THR A 221 -13.36 -15.50 -18.37
CA THR A 221 -14.59 -14.81 -17.98
C THR A 221 -14.84 -13.61 -18.89
N MET A 222 -16.06 -13.15 -18.99
CA MET A 222 -16.37 -11.90 -19.68
C MET A 222 -16.02 -10.71 -18.78
N ALA A 223 -15.43 -9.67 -19.35
CA ALA A 223 -15.18 -8.40 -18.70
C ALA A 223 -15.41 -7.24 -19.68
N ASP A 224 -15.78 -6.08 -19.15
CA ASP A 224 -15.95 -4.86 -19.92
C ASP A 224 -14.60 -4.19 -20.12
N PHE A 225 -14.06 -4.22 -21.33
CA PHE A 225 -12.79 -3.59 -21.67
C PHE A 225 -13.00 -2.16 -22.16
N MET A 226 -12.35 -1.23 -21.47
CA MET A 226 -12.22 0.16 -21.86
C MET A 226 -11.12 0.30 -22.91
N HIS A 227 -11.37 1.01 -23.99
CA HIS A 227 -10.44 1.18 -25.09
C HIS A 227 -10.06 2.64 -25.31
N GLN A 228 -8.78 2.91 -25.54
CA GLN A 228 -8.32 4.18 -26.07
C GLN A 228 -6.96 4.03 -26.76
N THR A 229 -6.68 4.93 -27.70
CA THR A 229 -5.35 5.06 -28.30
C THR A 229 -4.81 6.44 -27.96
N GLY A 230 -3.60 6.48 -27.42
CA GLY A 230 -2.98 7.72 -26.98
C GLY A 230 -1.51 7.56 -26.64
N THR A 231 -0.88 8.66 -26.23
CA THR A 231 0.52 8.65 -25.82
C THR A 231 0.62 8.42 -24.32
N PHE A 232 1.25 7.30 -23.92
CA PHE A 232 1.42 6.90 -22.53
C PHE A 232 2.88 6.59 -22.22
N PRO A 233 3.33 6.75 -20.96
CA PRO A 233 4.53 6.10 -20.45
C PRO A 233 4.42 4.60 -20.64
N TYR A 234 5.36 3.99 -21.37
CA TYR A 234 5.32 2.58 -21.72
C TYR A 234 6.71 1.96 -21.60
N TYR A 235 6.77 0.72 -21.11
CA TYR A 235 7.96 -0.11 -21.01
C TYR A 235 7.65 -1.52 -21.47
N GLU A 236 8.59 -2.18 -22.12
CA GLU A 236 8.50 -3.61 -22.39
C GLU A 236 9.87 -4.29 -22.41
N ASP A 237 9.84 -5.57 -22.10
CA ASP A 237 10.96 -6.50 -22.29
C ASP A 237 10.43 -7.90 -22.69
N GLU A 238 11.28 -8.92 -22.56
CA GLU A 238 10.91 -10.29 -22.94
C GLU A 238 9.83 -10.91 -22.02
N GLU A 239 9.69 -10.41 -20.79
CA GLU A 239 8.81 -11.00 -19.77
C GLU A 239 7.50 -10.21 -19.57
N ILE A 240 7.55 -8.88 -19.70
CA ILE A 240 6.44 -8.00 -19.36
C ILE A 240 6.22 -6.88 -20.37
N GLN A 241 5.01 -6.32 -20.33
CA GLN A 241 4.70 -4.96 -20.78
C GLN A 241 4.27 -4.15 -19.55
N ALA A 242 4.55 -2.85 -19.54
CA ALA A 242 4.03 -1.97 -18.51
C ALA A 242 3.56 -0.64 -19.11
N VAL A 243 2.47 -0.09 -18.57
CA VAL A 243 1.90 1.19 -18.96
C VAL A 243 1.60 2.03 -17.73
N GLY A 244 1.89 3.33 -17.81
CA GLY A 244 1.55 4.30 -16.78
C GLY A 244 0.32 5.11 -17.19
N LEU A 245 -0.74 5.09 -16.38
CA LEU A 245 -1.96 5.86 -16.57
C LEU A 245 -1.97 7.04 -15.60
N PRO A 246 -1.65 8.27 -16.05
CA PRO A 246 -1.62 9.42 -15.17
C PRO A 246 -3.03 9.86 -14.80
N TYR A 247 -3.21 10.30 -13.55
CA TYR A 247 -4.40 11.00 -13.10
C TYR A 247 -4.33 12.49 -13.47
N LYS A 248 -5.46 13.18 -13.38
CA LYS A 248 -5.65 14.56 -13.87
C LYS A 248 -4.71 15.58 -13.22
N ASP A 249 -4.26 15.34 -12.00
CA ASP A 249 -3.23 16.16 -11.34
C ASP A 249 -1.82 15.95 -11.89
N ASN A 250 -1.64 14.93 -12.75
CA ASN A 250 -0.36 14.46 -13.29
C ASN A 250 0.68 14.10 -12.21
N ARG A 251 0.27 14.00 -10.98
CA ARG A 251 1.08 13.61 -9.83
C ARG A 251 0.96 12.11 -9.54
N MET A 252 -0.27 11.61 -9.44
CA MET A 252 -0.53 10.19 -9.26
C MET A 252 -0.57 9.48 -10.62
N ALA A 253 -0.13 8.23 -10.64
CA ALA A 253 -0.29 7.34 -11.78
C ALA A 253 -0.59 5.92 -11.35
N LEU A 254 -1.47 5.25 -12.09
CA LEU A 254 -1.64 3.80 -12.00
C LEU A 254 -0.68 3.14 -12.99
N VAL A 255 0.31 2.44 -12.47
CA VAL A 255 1.25 1.64 -13.27
C VAL A 255 0.72 0.21 -13.33
N ILE A 256 0.51 -0.31 -14.52
CA ILE A 256 0.06 -1.69 -14.76
C ILE A 256 1.25 -2.46 -15.33
N ILE A 257 1.55 -3.61 -14.74
CA ILE A 257 2.57 -4.55 -15.21
C ILE A 257 1.87 -5.81 -15.67
N LEU A 258 1.86 -6.03 -16.98
CA LEU A 258 1.23 -7.15 -17.66
C LEU A 258 2.30 -8.16 -18.08
N PRO A 259 2.33 -9.37 -17.53
CA PRO A 259 3.22 -10.43 -18.01
C PRO A 259 2.91 -10.81 -19.47
N ARG A 260 3.89 -11.28 -20.21
CA ARG A 260 3.69 -11.75 -21.61
C ARG A 260 2.86 -13.03 -21.70
N SER A 261 2.68 -13.75 -20.61
CA SER A 261 1.92 -14.99 -20.57
C SER A 261 0.86 -14.99 -19.49
N ILE A 262 -0.25 -15.69 -19.74
CA ILE A 262 -1.42 -15.74 -18.85
C ILE A 262 -1.05 -16.09 -17.41
N GLU A 263 -0.15 -17.04 -17.18
CA GLU A 263 0.27 -17.46 -15.83
C GLU A 263 1.57 -16.80 -15.36
N GLY A 264 2.15 -15.92 -16.17
CA GLY A 264 3.41 -15.23 -15.87
C GLY A 264 3.36 -14.37 -14.62
N TRP A 265 2.16 -13.92 -14.23
CA TRP A 265 1.96 -13.13 -13.01
C TRP A 265 2.48 -13.82 -11.74
N LYS A 266 2.45 -15.17 -11.69
CA LYS A 266 2.97 -15.96 -10.55
C LYS A 266 4.47 -15.76 -10.40
N MET A 267 5.20 -15.89 -11.50
CA MET A 267 6.64 -15.68 -11.52
C MET A 267 6.99 -14.21 -11.25
N VAL A 268 6.34 -13.27 -11.95
CA VAL A 268 6.57 -11.84 -11.75
C VAL A 268 6.32 -11.44 -10.29
N SER A 269 5.27 -11.97 -9.64
CA SER A 269 4.99 -11.75 -8.23
C SER A 269 6.09 -12.27 -7.29
N GLN A 270 6.68 -13.43 -7.60
CA GLN A 270 7.74 -14.05 -6.79
C GLN A 270 9.07 -13.30 -6.88
N VAL A 271 9.45 -12.87 -8.10
CA VAL A 271 10.71 -12.16 -8.34
C VAL A 271 10.60 -10.65 -8.20
N LEU A 272 9.43 -10.14 -7.81
CA LEU A 272 9.18 -8.72 -7.63
C LEU A 272 10.20 -8.12 -6.65
N SER A 273 10.87 -7.05 -7.05
CA SER A 273 11.80 -6.31 -6.20
C SER A 273 11.65 -4.80 -6.46
N LEU A 274 12.13 -3.98 -5.53
CA LEU A 274 12.11 -2.53 -5.71
C LEU A 274 12.97 -2.10 -6.89
N GLU A 275 14.11 -2.75 -7.09
CA GLU A 275 14.99 -2.50 -8.23
C GLU A 275 14.26 -2.79 -9.55
N ARG A 276 13.48 -3.89 -9.63
CA ARG A 276 12.71 -4.23 -10.83
C ARG A 276 11.61 -3.21 -11.10
N ILE A 277 10.87 -2.79 -10.07
CA ILE A 277 9.84 -1.73 -10.20
C ILE A 277 10.48 -0.42 -10.65
N ASN A 278 11.58 -0.02 -10.03
CA ASN A 278 12.30 1.21 -10.38
C ASN A 278 12.84 1.15 -11.82
N LEU A 279 13.39 -0.01 -12.26
CA LEU A 279 13.82 -0.22 -13.64
C LEU A 279 12.66 -0.01 -14.62
N VAL A 280 11.53 -0.64 -14.35
CA VAL A 280 10.33 -0.51 -15.19
C VAL A 280 9.87 0.94 -15.26
N ILE A 281 9.69 1.60 -14.10
CA ILE A 281 9.18 2.98 -14.06
C ILE A 281 10.16 3.97 -14.71
N SER A 282 11.46 3.84 -14.44
CA SER A 282 12.48 4.74 -15.01
C SER A 282 12.76 4.48 -16.50
N GLY A 283 12.48 3.27 -16.96
CA GLY A 283 12.62 2.88 -18.37
C GLY A 283 11.40 3.15 -19.22
N MET A 284 10.33 3.74 -18.65
CA MET A 284 9.14 4.09 -19.42
C MET A 284 9.41 5.28 -20.34
N ASP A 285 9.21 5.07 -21.64
CA ASP A 285 9.24 6.10 -22.67
C ASP A 285 7.83 6.48 -23.12
N SER A 286 7.68 7.71 -23.64
CA SER A 286 6.42 8.16 -24.25
C SER A 286 6.19 7.44 -25.58
N ARG A 287 5.19 6.54 -25.63
CA ARG A 287 4.84 5.74 -26.80
C ARG A 287 3.37 5.93 -27.16
N GLU A 288 3.05 5.80 -28.44
CA GLU A 288 1.66 5.66 -28.87
C GLU A 288 1.20 4.22 -28.59
N VAL A 289 0.18 4.08 -27.70
CA VAL A 289 -0.30 2.79 -27.21
C VAL A 289 -1.77 2.65 -27.55
N ARG A 290 -2.14 1.51 -28.14
CA ARG A 290 -3.52 1.05 -28.26
C ARG A 290 -3.82 0.24 -27.00
N LEU A 291 -4.51 0.87 -26.06
CA LEU A 291 -4.78 0.37 -24.73
C LEU A 291 -6.16 -0.29 -24.66
N ALA A 292 -6.22 -1.51 -24.12
CA ALA A 292 -7.43 -2.18 -23.69
C ALA A 292 -7.24 -2.63 -22.23
N LEU A 293 -8.07 -2.10 -21.32
CA LEU A 293 -8.02 -2.35 -19.89
C LEU A 293 -9.41 -2.75 -19.39
N PRO A 294 -9.57 -3.87 -18.65
CA PRO A 294 -10.87 -4.20 -18.10
C PRO A 294 -11.28 -3.19 -17.02
N ARG A 295 -12.57 -2.89 -16.92
CA ARG A 295 -13.14 -2.36 -15.67
C ARG A 295 -12.92 -3.37 -14.57
N PHE A 296 -12.54 -2.91 -13.40
CA PHE A 296 -12.43 -3.80 -12.25
C PHE A 296 -12.62 -3.09 -10.93
N THR A 297 -13.09 -3.85 -9.97
CA THR A 297 -13.08 -3.49 -8.55
C THR A 297 -12.23 -4.49 -7.81
N SER A 298 -11.34 -4.02 -6.96
CA SER A 298 -10.61 -4.86 -6.02
C SER A 298 -10.89 -4.40 -4.60
N GLU A 299 -11.24 -5.34 -3.74
CA GLU A 299 -11.44 -5.13 -2.32
C GLU A 299 -10.76 -6.26 -1.56
N LEU A 300 -10.04 -5.91 -0.50
CA LEU A 300 -9.45 -6.88 0.43
C LEU A 300 -9.55 -6.36 1.84
N GLN A 301 -10.03 -7.23 2.73
CA GLN A 301 -9.95 -7.06 4.17
C GLN A 301 -9.06 -8.15 4.73
N ILE A 302 -8.07 -7.76 5.53
CA ILE A 302 -7.09 -8.69 6.11
C ILE A 302 -6.68 -8.24 7.50
N ASN A 303 -6.44 -9.24 8.37
CA ASN A 303 -5.72 -9.05 9.62
C ASN A 303 -4.25 -9.40 9.39
N LEU A 304 -3.39 -8.42 9.50
CA LEU A 304 -1.97 -8.52 9.13
C LEU A 304 -1.06 -9.11 10.21
N ARG A 305 -1.61 -9.49 11.37
CA ARG A 305 -0.81 -10.00 12.50
C ARG A 305 0.11 -11.16 12.10
N LYS A 306 -0.42 -12.11 11.33
CA LYS A 306 0.32 -13.29 10.87
C LYS A 306 1.45 -12.91 9.91
N GLU A 307 1.14 -12.10 8.92
CA GLU A 307 2.07 -11.65 7.89
C GLU A 307 3.20 -10.81 8.46
N LEU A 308 2.88 -9.85 9.34
CA LEU A 308 3.87 -9.02 10.05
C LEU A 308 4.75 -9.85 11.00
N THR A 309 4.16 -10.85 11.68
CA THR A 309 4.94 -11.79 12.50
C THR A 309 5.90 -12.60 11.65
N SER A 310 5.47 -13.07 10.49
CA SER A 310 6.32 -13.83 9.54
C SER A 310 7.46 -12.99 8.98
N LEU A 311 7.25 -11.68 8.80
CA LEU A 311 8.30 -10.72 8.43
C LEU A 311 9.30 -10.44 9.56
N GLY A 312 8.99 -10.88 10.78
CA GLY A 312 9.87 -10.74 11.94
C GLY A 312 9.48 -9.65 12.94
N MET A 313 8.23 -9.17 12.90
CA MET A 313 7.66 -8.19 13.83
C MET A 313 6.79 -8.92 14.89
N GLY A 314 7.29 -10.00 15.48
CA GLY A 314 6.48 -10.85 16.39
C GLY A 314 6.34 -10.29 17.80
N THR A 315 7.36 -9.59 18.30
CA THR A 315 7.40 -9.13 19.70
C THR A 315 6.27 -8.16 20.02
N VAL A 316 5.89 -7.26 19.10
CA VAL A 316 4.83 -6.25 19.30
C VAL A 316 3.46 -6.87 19.57
N PHE A 317 3.22 -8.10 19.08
CA PHE A 317 1.99 -8.87 19.25
C PHE A 317 1.96 -9.80 20.47
N SER A 318 2.97 -9.71 21.33
CA SER A 318 3.14 -10.57 22.48
C SER A 318 3.15 -9.79 23.79
N ARG A 319 2.99 -10.51 24.90
CA ARG A 319 3.12 -9.92 26.26
C ARG A 319 4.53 -9.42 26.58
N HIS A 320 5.50 -9.68 25.72
CA HIS A 320 6.86 -9.16 25.82
C HIS A 320 7.07 -7.84 25.07
N ALA A 321 6.00 -7.29 24.52
CA ALA A 321 6.05 -6.01 23.84
C ALA A 321 6.50 -4.90 24.79
N ASP A 322 7.42 -4.06 24.32
CA ASP A 322 7.81 -2.84 24.99
C ASP A 322 7.17 -1.66 24.26
N LEU A 323 5.99 -1.25 24.74
CA LEU A 323 5.27 -0.06 24.31
C LEU A 323 5.24 1.00 25.43
N SER A 324 6.26 0.97 26.30
CA SER A 324 6.36 1.88 27.45
C SER A 324 6.46 3.36 27.06
N GLY A 325 6.88 3.66 25.84
CA GLY A 325 6.81 5.03 25.31
C GLY A 325 5.38 5.54 25.08
N MET A 326 4.37 4.65 25.10
CA MET A 326 2.95 5.02 25.02
C MET A 326 2.33 5.27 26.40
N THR A 327 2.58 4.38 27.38
CA THR A 327 1.88 4.35 28.67
C THR A 327 2.79 4.55 29.89
N GLY A 328 4.09 4.48 29.72
CA GLY A 328 5.07 4.46 30.82
C GLY A 328 5.38 3.05 31.32
N GLU A 329 4.61 2.04 30.93
CA GLU A 329 4.71 0.66 31.39
C GLU A 329 4.76 -0.34 30.25
N LYS A 330 5.30 -1.56 30.49
CA LYS A 330 5.40 -2.66 29.52
C LYS A 330 4.21 -3.62 29.64
N ASN A 331 3.02 -3.10 29.69
CA ASN A 331 1.78 -3.86 29.92
C ASN A 331 0.80 -3.79 28.75
N LEU A 332 1.20 -3.15 27.63
CA LEU A 332 0.41 -2.99 26.42
C LEU A 332 1.08 -3.74 25.26
N PHE A 333 0.27 -4.35 24.40
CA PHE A 333 0.69 -5.00 23.16
C PHE A 333 -0.40 -4.82 22.09
N VAL A 334 -0.05 -5.03 20.82
CA VAL A 334 -1.01 -4.97 19.72
C VAL A 334 -1.69 -6.33 19.59
N ASP A 335 -3.03 -6.36 19.60
CA ASP A 335 -3.79 -7.60 19.38
C ASP A 335 -4.02 -7.81 17.88
N GLU A 336 -4.52 -6.77 17.19
CA GLU A 336 -5.00 -6.87 15.83
C GLU A 336 -4.50 -5.69 14.98
N VAL A 337 -4.15 -5.97 13.74
CA VAL A 337 -3.87 -4.96 12.70
C VAL A 337 -4.81 -5.22 11.53
N ILE A 338 -5.94 -4.54 11.51
CA ILE A 338 -6.99 -4.76 10.53
C ILE A 338 -6.86 -3.73 9.43
N HIS A 339 -6.58 -4.23 8.22
CA HIS A 339 -6.49 -3.42 7.01
C HIS A 339 -7.63 -3.75 6.06
N LYS A 340 -8.21 -2.72 5.46
CA LYS A 340 -9.15 -2.85 4.36
C LYS A 340 -8.83 -1.80 3.30
N ALA A 341 -8.71 -2.27 2.07
CA ALA A 341 -8.47 -1.44 0.90
C ALA A 341 -9.53 -1.70 -0.17
N PHE A 342 -9.86 -0.65 -0.90
CA PHE A 342 -10.82 -0.68 -1.99
C PHE A 342 -10.30 0.19 -3.13
N ILE A 343 -10.39 -0.31 -4.36
CA ILE A 343 -10.16 0.44 -5.59
C ILE A 343 -11.18 0.03 -6.64
N GLU A 344 -11.74 1.01 -7.33
CA GLU A 344 -12.59 0.80 -8.51
C GLU A 344 -11.97 1.53 -9.69
N VAL A 345 -11.71 0.82 -10.77
CA VAL A 345 -11.13 1.34 -12.01
C VAL A 345 -12.16 1.29 -13.13
N ASN A 346 -12.50 2.47 -13.66
CA ASN A 346 -13.48 2.66 -14.71
C ASN A 346 -13.02 3.73 -15.72
N GLU A 347 -13.88 4.10 -16.70
CA GLU A 347 -13.51 5.00 -17.80
C GLU A 347 -13.11 6.41 -17.36
N ARG A 348 -13.65 6.88 -16.26
CA ARG A 348 -13.38 8.23 -15.76
C ARG A 348 -12.12 8.32 -14.93
N GLY A 349 -11.75 7.20 -14.30
CA GLY A 349 -10.66 7.15 -13.35
C GLY A 349 -10.81 6.02 -12.35
N THR A 350 -10.32 6.28 -11.17
CA THR A 350 -10.61 5.52 -9.98
C THR A 350 -11.71 6.27 -9.24
N GLU A 351 -12.90 5.75 -9.29
CA GLU A 351 -14.17 6.28 -8.74
C GLU A 351 -14.49 7.76 -9.05
N ALA A 352 -15.41 8.04 -10.01
CA ALA A 352 -15.75 9.41 -10.44
C ALA A 352 -17.24 9.64 -10.68
N ALA A 353 -17.70 10.84 -10.28
CA ALA A 353 -18.98 11.43 -10.67
C ALA A 353 -18.78 12.39 -11.87
N ALA A 354 -19.75 12.42 -12.78
CA ALA A 354 -19.75 12.95 -14.12
C ALA A 354 -19.04 14.26 -14.44
N ALA A 355 -18.17 14.25 -15.48
CA ALA A 355 -17.85 15.41 -16.33
C ALA A 355 -17.41 14.94 -17.73
N THR A 356 -17.87 15.63 -18.76
CA THR A 356 -17.59 15.33 -20.18
C THR A 356 -16.37 16.14 -20.63
N ALA A 357 -15.32 15.49 -21.11
CA ALA A 357 -14.16 16.15 -21.73
C ALA A 357 -14.07 15.77 -23.21
N ALA A 358 -13.85 16.74 -24.09
CA ALA A 358 -13.62 16.56 -25.53
C ALA A 358 -12.13 16.39 -25.81
N ILE A 359 -11.76 15.38 -26.57
CA ILE A 359 -10.38 15.13 -27.00
C ILE A 359 -10.14 15.87 -28.31
N ILE A 360 -9.15 16.78 -28.33
CA ILE A 360 -8.67 17.46 -29.55
C ILE A 360 -7.43 16.72 -30.01
N GLY A 361 -7.58 15.97 -31.13
CA GLY A 361 -6.45 15.30 -31.79
C GLY A 361 -5.65 16.25 -32.67
N LEU A 362 -4.34 16.34 -32.44
CA LEU A 362 -3.38 16.99 -33.36
C LEU A 362 -2.93 15.95 -34.42
N LYS A 363 -3.07 16.27 -35.69
CA LYS A 363 -2.50 15.50 -36.80
C LYS A 363 -0.98 15.58 -36.79
N SER A 364 -0.31 14.46 -36.85
CA SER A 364 1.15 14.35 -36.82
C SER A 364 1.72 13.40 -37.87
N VAL A 365 2.95 13.66 -38.20
CA VAL A 365 4.05 13.00 -38.95
C VAL A 365 3.97 11.43 -38.89
N PRO A 366 4.51 10.68 -39.89
CA PRO A 366 4.47 9.21 -39.92
C PRO A 366 5.06 8.65 -38.63
N ARG A 367 4.25 7.88 -37.92
CA ARG A 367 4.62 7.22 -36.67
C ARG A 367 4.68 5.73 -36.90
N ASP A 368 5.54 5.04 -36.15
CA ASP A 368 5.49 3.60 -35.97
C ASP A 368 4.06 3.20 -35.55
N ASP A 369 3.61 2.02 -35.92
CA ASP A 369 2.29 1.52 -35.52
C ASP A 369 2.16 1.54 -33.99
N PRO A 370 0.99 1.95 -33.44
CA PRO A 370 0.76 1.97 -32.01
C PRO A 370 1.05 0.63 -31.38
N VAL A 371 1.77 0.62 -30.25
CA VAL A 371 2.01 -0.61 -29.48
C VAL A 371 0.68 -1.11 -28.91
N ASN A 372 0.39 -2.40 -29.02
CA ASN A 372 -0.78 -3.00 -28.42
C ASN A 372 -0.51 -3.36 -26.95
N PHE A 373 -1.31 -2.81 -26.04
CA PHE A 373 -1.35 -3.20 -24.64
C PHE A 373 -2.76 -3.69 -24.31
N HIS A 374 -2.93 -5.00 -24.25
CA HIS A 374 -4.23 -5.63 -24.00
C HIS A 374 -4.16 -6.42 -22.68
N ALA A 375 -4.71 -5.84 -21.59
CA ALA A 375 -4.71 -6.44 -20.27
C ALA A 375 -5.81 -7.49 -20.13
N ASP A 376 -5.77 -8.54 -20.96
CA ASP A 376 -6.77 -9.61 -21.07
C ASP A 376 -6.46 -10.84 -20.20
N HIS A 377 -5.48 -10.75 -19.33
CA HIS A 377 -5.07 -11.80 -18.41
C HIS A 377 -4.46 -11.20 -17.13
N PRO A 378 -4.16 -12.00 -16.08
CA PRO A 378 -3.74 -11.48 -14.79
C PRO A 378 -2.53 -10.55 -14.83
N PHE A 379 -2.65 -9.42 -14.13
CA PHE A 379 -1.64 -8.37 -14.07
C PHE A 379 -1.45 -7.82 -12.66
N LEU A 380 -0.30 -7.16 -12.44
CA LEU A 380 0.00 -6.41 -11.22
C LEU A 380 -0.26 -4.93 -11.49
N TYR A 381 -0.64 -4.20 -10.42
CA TYR A 381 -0.81 -2.76 -10.52
C TYR A 381 -0.32 -2.03 -9.27
N PHE A 382 0.16 -0.79 -9.48
CA PHE A 382 0.70 0.07 -8.44
C PHE A 382 0.14 1.48 -8.63
N LEU A 383 -0.53 2.02 -7.62
CA LEU A 383 -0.80 3.45 -7.58
C LEU A 383 0.40 4.14 -6.95
N THR A 384 1.05 5.01 -7.70
CA THR A 384 2.29 5.66 -7.28
C THR A 384 2.17 7.18 -7.30
N ASP A 385 2.81 7.84 -6.32
CA ASP A 385 3.08 9.27 -6.37
C ASP A 385 4.36 9.51 -7.19
N ARG A 386 4.23 10.11 -8.35
CA ARG A 386 5.34 10.36 -9.28
C ARG A 386 6.39 11.32 -8.74
N GLN A 387 6.03 12.16 -7.77
CA GLN A 387 6.94 13.16 -7.19
C GLN A 387 7.91 12.50 -6.19
N THR A 388 7.41 11.61 -5.35
CA THR A 388 8.20 10.96 -4.30
C THR A 388 8.63 9.54 -4.67
N GLY A 389 7.95 8.92 -5.63
CA GLY A 389 8.07 7.49 -5.96
C GLY A 389 7.35 6.58 -4.97
N CYS A 390 6.56 7.13 -4.03
CA CYS A 390 5.87 6.35 -3.02
C CYS A 390 4.77 5.49 -3.62
N ILE A 391 4.76 4.19 -3.33
CA ILE A 391 3.68 3.26 -3.66
C ILE A 391 2.57 3.46 -2.62
N ILE A 392 1.42 3.94 -3.08
CA ILE A 392 0.23 4.19 -2.26
C ILE A 392 -0.64 2.94 -2.16
N PHE A 393 -0.89 2.29 -3.30
CA PHE A 393 -1.55 0.99 -3.38
C PHE A 393 -0.72 0.04 -4.22
N THR A 394 -0.77 -1.22 -3.87
CA THR A 394 -0.30 -2.31 -4.70
C THR A 394 -1.35 -3.39 -4.77
N GLY A 395 -1.44 -4.02 -5.93
CA GLY A 395 -2.41 -5.08 -6.13
C GLY A 395 -2.07 -5.99 -7.30
N ARG A 396 -2.91 -7.00 -7.41
CA ARG A 396 -2.90 -7.97 -8.49
C ARG A 396 -4.33 -8.28 -8.86
N LEU A 397 -4.67 -8.20 -10.13
CA LEU A 397 -5.95 -8.63 -10.66
C LEU A 397 -5.77 -9.98 -11.34
N VAL A 398 -6.43 -11.01 -10.83
CA VAL A 398 -6.43 -12.37 -11.43
C VAL A 398 -7.77 -12.63 -12.10
N LYS A 399 -8.87 -12.11 -11.53
CA LYS A 399 -10.21 -12.25 -12.08
C LYS A 399 -10.98 -10.95 -11.89
N PRO A 400 -11.38 -10.25 -12.95
CA PRO A 400 -12.25 -9.10 -12.84
C PRO A 400 -13.58 -9.47 -12.18
N SER A 401 -14.09 -8.60 -11.29
CA SER A 401 -15.45 -8.76 -10.76
C SER A 401 -16.45 -8.48 -11.89
N GLN A 402 -17.44 -9.35 -12.06
CA GLN A 402 -18.59 -9.04 -12.89
C GLN A 402 -19.39 -7.95 -12.16
N ASN A 403 -19.57 -6.80 -12.78
CA ASN A 403 -20.49 -5.79 -12.28
C ASN A 403 -21.91 -6.39 -12.31
N GLN A 404 -22.51 -6.52 -11.10
CA GLN A 404 -23.93 -6.82 -10.96
C GLN A 404 -24.75 -5.59 -11.27
#